data_744dd7fbb07b7c0d75d61b699ed987a2
#
_entry.id   744dd7fbb07b7c0d75d61b699ed987a2
#
_cell.length_a   1.000
_cell.length_b   1.000
_cell.length_c   1.000
_cell.angle_alpha   90.00
_cell.angle_beta   90.00
_cell.angle_gamma   90.00
#
_symmetry.space_group_name_H-M   'P 1'
#
loop_
_entity.id
_entity.type
_entity.pdbx_description
1 polymer ?
#
loop_
_entity_poly.entity_id
_entity_poly.type
_entity_poly.pdbx_seq_one_letter_code
_entity_poly.pdbx_strand_id
1 'polypeptide(L)'
;MNNDSKSNRTKCITIVEFVDVTRFTLASADEVKTELRPLLNNKDCRMLFDFHDIEFVDSSAIGCIIALFKTAKSVGSSLKLCNLTPEVLKIFELLHLQVIFDITGTRESCMADYVK
;
A
#
# COMPACT_ATOMS: atom_id res chain seq x y z
N MET A 1 -10.70 24.63 -8.35
CA MET A 1 -10.22 24.35 -8.14
C MET A 1 -9.50 24.42 -7.57
N ASN A 2 -9.72 24.46 -7.44
CA ASN A 2 -9.10 24.35 -7.01
C ASN A 2 -8.39 24.30 -6.40
N ASN A 3 -8.57 24.42 -6.11
CA ASN A 3 -7.99 24.26 -5.67
C ASN A 3 -7.21 24.11 -5.34
N ASP A 4 -7.55 24.20 -5.27
CA ASP A 4 -6.85 23.91 -5.08
C ASP A 4 -5.91 23.77 -4.73
N SER A 5 -5.97 24.09 -4.89
CA SER A 5 -5.17 23.84 -4.68
C SER A 5 -4.61 23.86 -3.81
N LYS A 6 -4.87 24.31 -3.47
CA LYS A 6 -4.56 24.14 -2.73
C LYS A 6 -4.19 23.60 -2.12
N SER A 7 -4.28 23.26 -2.29
CA SER A 7 -3.99 22.48 -1.82
C SER A 7 -3.26 21.96 -1.34
N ASN A 8 -3.19 22.29 -1.43
CA ASN A 8 -2.54 21.71 -1.20
C ASN A 8 -1.90 21.26 -0.67
N ARG A 9 -1.71 21.82 -0.74
CA ARG A 9 -1.25 21.22 -0.03
C ARG A 9 -1.85 20.10 0.61
N THR A 10 -2.94 19.89 0.47
CA THR A 10 -3.59 18.66 0.83
C THR A 10 -3.01 17.56 0.01
N LYS A 11 -2.32 16.66 0.67
CA LYS A 11 -1.72 15.57 -0.04
C LYS A 11 -2.79 14.57 -0.42
N CYS A 12 -2.69 14.05 -1.61
CA CYS A 12 -3.60 13.02 -2.07
C CYS A 12 -3.21 11.71 -1.37
N ILE A 13 -4.09 11.18 -0.55
CA ILE A 13 -3.89 9.88 0.10
C ILE A 13 -4.84 8.90 -0.55
N THR A 14 -4.29 7.86 -1.15
CA THR A 14 -5.08 6.81 -1.79
C THR A 14 -5.12 5.61 -0.87
N ILE A 15 -6.32 5.22 -0.47
CA ILE A 15 -6.52 4.07 0.41
C ILE A 15 -6.96 2.89 -0.44
N VAL A 16 -6.23 1.80 -0.33
CA VAL A 16 -6.54 0.56 -1.04
C VAL A 16 -7.03 -0.45 -0.03
N GLU A 17 -8.25 -0.92 -0.20
CA GLU A 17 -8.83 -1.97 0.63
C GLU A 17 -9.22 -3.14 -0.23
N PHE A 18 -9.25 -4.33 0.37
CA PHE A 18 -9.72 -5.54 -0.28
C PHE A 18 -11.13 -5.81 0.24
N VAL A 19 -12.13 -5.76 -0.66
CA VAL A 19 -13.53 -5.91 -0.26
C VAL A 19 -13.96 -7.34 -0.58
N ASP A 20 -14.49 -8.03 0.44
CA ASP A 20 -15.02 -9.39 0.30
C ASP A 20 -14.02 -10.41 -0.17
N VAL A 21 -12.73 -10.16 0.12
CA VAL A 21 -11.67 -11.14 -0.15
C VAL A 21 -10.80 -11.27 1.10
N THR A 22 -10.32 -12.50 1.34
CA THR A 22 -9.45 -12.79 2.45
C THR A 22 -8.08 -13.27 1.98
N ARG A 23 -7.88 -13.40 0.68
CA ARG A 23 -6.64 -13.88 0.09
C ARG A 23 -6.20 -12.96 -1.02
N PHE A 24 -4.95 -12.55 -0.97
CA PHE A 24 -4.34 -11.74 -2.01
C PHE A 24 -3.30 -12.63 -2.70
N THR A 25 -3.62 -13.10 -3.90
CA THR A 25 -2.83 -14.11 -4.59
C THR A 25 -2.64 -13.74 -6.06
N LEU A 26 -2.04 -14.65 -6.82
CA LEU A 26 -1.86 -14.50 -8.25
C LEU A 26 -3.16 -14.12 -8.95
N ALA A 27 -4.29 -14.66 -8.47
CA ALA A 27 -5.58 -14.39 -9.11
C ALA A 27 -5.90 -12.90 -9.23
N SER A 28 -5.40 -12.08 -8.30
CA SER A 28 -5.69 -10.64 -8.32
C SER A 28 -4.44 -9.77 -8.40
N ALA A 29 -3.25 -10.36 -8.32
CA ALA A 29 -2.01 -9.58 -8.26
C ALA A 29 -1.80 -8.69 -9.48
N ASP A 30 -2.03 -9.25 -10.68
CA ASP A 30 -1.85 -8.48 -11.91
C ASP A 30 -2.86 -7.34 -12.01
N GLU A 31 -4.10 -7.60 -11.64
CA GLU A 31 -5.13 -6.57 -11.66
C GLU A 31 -4.80 -5.44 -10.71
N VAL A 32 -4.38 -5.77 -9.50
CA VAL A 32 -4.01 -4.78 -8.50
C VAL A 32 -2.85 -3.94 -9.01
N LYS A 33 -1.83 -4.57 -9.55
CA LYS A 33 -0.67 -3.86 -10.06
C LYS A 33 -1.05 -2.95 -11.23
N THR A 34 -1.89 -3.45 -12.15
CA THR A 34 -2.31 -2.69 -13.31
C THR A 34 -3.12 -1.46 -12.91
N GLU A 35 -4.00 -1.60 -11.91
CA GLU A 35 -4.83 -0.49 -11.47
C GLU A 35 -4.07 0.53 -10.65
N LEU A 36 -3.13 0.09 -9.83
CA LEU A 36 -2.50 0.98 -8.86
C LEU A 36 -1.21 1.64 -9.36
N ARG A 37 -0.51 1.00 -10.29
CA ARG A 37 0.73 1.57 -10.80
C ARG A 37 0.54 2.97 -11.38
N PRO A 38 -0.50 3.24 -12.21
CA PRO A 38 -0.69 4.60 -12.74
C PRO A 38 -0.93 5.61 -11.63
N LEU A 39 -1.60 5.21 -10.54
CA LEU A 39 -1.85 6.11 -9.43
C LEU A 39 -0.57 6.45 -8.69
N LEU A 40 0.30 5.46 -8.50
CA LEU A 40 1.58 5.67 -7.85
C LEU A 40 2.55 6.46 -8.72
N ASN A 41 2.37 6.41 -10.02
CA ASN A 41 3.26 7.09 -10.96
C ASN A 41 3.01 8.58 -11.00
N ASN A 42 2.53 9.14 -9.92
CA ASN A 42 2.34 10.57 -9.71
C ASN A 42 3.20 10.99 -8.54
N LYS A 43 4.07 11.94 -8.78
CA LYS A 43 4.90 12.47 -7.72
C LYS A 43 4.03 12.91 -6.54
N ASP A 44 4.48 12.62 -5.34
CA ASP A 44 3.80 12.98 -4.09
C ASP A 44 2.53 12.20 -3.83
N CYS A 45 2.26 11.13 -4.57
CA CYS A 45 1.16 10.24 -4.23
C CYS A 45 1.48 9.53 -2.92
N ARG A 46 0.50 9.39 -2.08
CA ARG A 46 0.61 8.69 -0.81
C ARG A 46 -0.40 7.57 -0.81
N MET A 47 0.07 6.35 -0.85
CA MET A 47 -0.80 5.19 -0.92
C MET A 47 -0.72 4.39 0.37
N LEU A 48 -1.86 3.90 0.78
CA LEU A 48 -1.98 3.10 1.99
C LEU A 48 -2.73 1.83 1.64
N PHE A 49 -2.11 0.69 1.88
CA PHE A 49 -2.74 -0.61 1.71
C PHE A 49 -3.27 -1.08 3.05
N ASP A 50 -4.58 -1.27 3.14
CA ASP A 50 -5.23 -1.78 4.34
C ASP A 50 -5.50 -3.26 4.15
N PHE A 51 -4.82 -4.08 4.93
CA PHE A 51 -4.89 -5.54 4.82
C PHE A 51 -5.81 -6.17 5.85
N HIS A 52 -6.73 -5.41 6.43
CA HIS A 52 -7.42 -5.85 7.65
C HIS A 52 -8.13 -7.19 7.53
N ASP A 53 -8.59 -7.58 6.36
CA ASP A 53 -9.27 -8.87 6.19
C ASP A 53 -8.45 -9.90 5.43
N ILE A 54 -7.22 -9.57 5.08
CA ILE A 54 -6.39 -10.48 4.30
C ILE A 54 -5.69 -11.45 5.24
N GLU A 55 -5.96 -12.73 5.08
CA GLU A 55 -5.39 -13.79 5.92
C GLU A 55 -4.26 -14.55 5.24
N PHE A 56 -4.11 -14.37 3.93
CA PHE A 56 -3.09 -15.09 3.18
C PHE A 56 -2.60 -14.28 1.99
N VAL A 57 -1.30 -14.29 1.76
CA VAL A 57 -0.68 -13.74 0.54
C VAL A 57 0.27 -14.79 -0.02
N ASP A 58 0.34 -14.87 -1.35
CA ASP A 58 1.29 -15.77 -1.99
C ASP A 58 2.46 -14.95 -2.54
N SER A 59 3.42 -15.65 -3.18
CA SER A 59 4.61 -14.98 -3.71
C SER A 59 4.28 -13.99 -4.81
N SER A 60 3.22 -14.24 -5.57
CA SER A 60 2.80 -13.31 -6.64
C SER A 60 2.28 -12.01 -6.05
N ALA A 61 1.51 -12.10 -4.97
CA ALA A 61 1.02 -10.91 -4.28
C ALA A 61 2.17 -10.11 -3.68
N ILE A 62 3.11 -10.80 -3.05
CA ILE A 62 4.28 -10.13 -2.48
C ILE A 62 5.09 -9.46 -3.57
N GLY A 63 5.28 -10.13 -4.72
CA GLY A 63 5.97 -9.55 -5.86
C GLY A 63 5.25 -8.30 -6.38
N CYS A 64 3.93 -8.32 -6.39
CA CYS A 64 3.12 -7.17 -6.78
C CYS A 64 3.39 -5.98 -5.86
N ILE A 65 3.37 -6.22 -4.55
CA ILE A 65 3.61 -5.15 -3.58
C ILE A 65 5.02 -4.60 -3.72
N ILE A 66 6.00 -5.47 -3.91
CA ILE A 66 7.39 -5.03 -4.11
C ILE A 66 7.51 -4.18 -5.37
N ALA A 67 6.86 -4.60 -6.46
CA ALA A 67 6.91 -3.84 -7.71
C ALA A 67 6.30 -2.45 -7.54
N LEU A 68 5.17 -2.36 -6.84
CA LEU A 68 4.54 -1.08 -6.56
C LEU A 68 5.42 -0.20 -5.68
N PHE A 69 6.07 -0.80 -4.69
CA PHE A 69 6.99 -0.08 -3.83
C PHE A 69 8.15 0.51 -4.61
N LYS A 70 8.72 -0.28 -5.53
CA LYS A 70 9.82 0.21 -6.37
C LYS A 70 9.37 1.36 -7.27
N THR A 71 8.17 1.24 -7.83
CA THR A 71 7.61 2.33 -8.64
C THR A 71 7.46 3.60 -7.81
N ALA A 72 6.93 3.47 -6.60
CA ALA A 72 6.76 4.62 -5.71
C ALA A 72 8.10 5.29 -5.43
N LYS A 73 9.10 4.50 -5.10
CA LYS A 73 10.42 5.06 -4.80
C LYS A 73 11.02 5.79 -5.99
N SER A 74 10.80 5.28 -7.21
CA SER A 74 11.41 5.85 -8.40
C SER A 74 10.81 7.19 -8.79
N VAL A 75 9.57 7.47 -8.39
CA VAL A 75 8.89 8.71 -8.76
C VAL A 75 8.62 9.66 -7.60
N GLY A 76 9.11 9.31 -6.41
CA GLY A 76 8.90 10.18 -5.24
C GLY A 76 7.54 10.04 -4.58
N SER A 77 6.87 8.92 -4.81
CA SER A 77 5.64 8.57 -4.08
C SER A 77 5.97 7.76 -2.85
N SER A 78 4.97 7.43 -2.06
CA SER A 78 5.16 6.55 -0.91
C SER A 78 4.05 5.52 -0.82
N LEU A 79 4.38 4.41 -0.19
CA LEU A 79 3.47 3.28 -0.02
C LEU A 79 3.64 2.76 1.40
N LYS A 80 2.55 2.71 2.15
CA LYS A 80 2.54 2.17 3.50
C LYS A 80 1.55 1.04 3.59
N LEU A 81 1.82 0.11 4.51
CA LEU A 81 0.93 -1.03 4.76
C LEU A 81 0.43 -0.93 6.18
N CYS A 82 -0.85 -1.27 6.40
CA CYS A 82 -1.41 -1.24 7.74
C CYS A 82 -2.39 -2.39 7.95
N ASN A 83 -2.69 -2.65 9.20
CA ASN A 83 -3.66 -3.67 9.62
C ASN A 83 -3.31 -5.07 9.10
N LEU A 84 -2.03 -5.40 9.03
CA LEU A 84 -1.64 -6.75 8.65
C LEU A 84 -2.12 -7.72 9.71
N THR A 85 -2.81 -8.78 9.27
CA THR A 85 -3.21 -9.84 10.18
C THR A 85 -1.95 -10.55 10.69
N PRO A 86 -2.02 -11.21 11.84
CA PRO A 86 -0.84 -11.91 12.36
C PRO A 86 -0.27 -12.91 11.36
N GLU A 87 -1.14 -13.56 10.58
CA GLU A 87 -0.71 -14.54 9.58
C GLU A 87 0.14 -13.88 8.49
N VAL A 88 -0.33 -12.75 7.97
CA VAL A 88 0.37 -12.03 6.90
C VAL A 88 1.64 -11.38 7.44
N LEU A 89 1.56 -10.79 8.63
CA LEU A 89 2.73 -10.17 9.24
C LEU A 89 3.84 -11.19 9.42
N LYS A 90 3.50 -12.39 9.82
CA LYS A 90 4.50 -13.45 10.00
C LYS A 90 5.20 -13.78 8.70
N ILE A 91 4.46 -13.81 7.59
CA ILE A 91 5.06 -14.04 6.27
C ILE A 91 6.05 -12.93 5.93
N PHE A 92 5.65 -11.69 6.18
CA PHE A 92 6.52 -10.55 5.90
C PHE A 92 7.78 -10.59 6.76
N GLU A 93 7.64 -10.98 8.03
CA GLU A 93 8.80 -11.09 8.94
C GLU A 93 9.75 -12.19 8.51
N LEU A 94 9.20 -13.34 8.09
CA LEU A 94 10.02 -14.45 7.62
C LEU A 94 10.85 -14.07 6.39
N LEU A 95 10.33 -13.18 5.55
CA LEU A 95 11.00 -12.73 4.35
C LEU A 95 11.77 -11.43 4.56
N HIS A 96 11.82 -10.95 5.80
CA HIS A 96 12.50 -9.70 6.16
C HIS A 96 11.97 -8.49 5.42
N LEU A 97 10.68 -8.51 5.07
CA LEU A 97 10.09 -7.40 4.33
C LEU A 97 9.77 -6.21 5.21
N GLN A 98 9.72 -6.41 6.53
CA GLN A 98 9.46 -5.30 7.45
C GLN A 98 10.58 -4.27 7.45
N VAL A 99 11.78 -4.61 6.94
CA VAL A 99 12.86 -3.64 6.83
C VAL A 99 12.76 -2.82 5.55
N ILE A 100 11.93 -3.28 4.60
CA ILE A 100 11.76 -2.59 3.32
C ILE A 100 10.51 -1.73 3.34
N PHE A 101 9.41 -2.28 3.87
CA PHE A 101 8.12 -1.61 3.86
C PHE A 101 7.88 -0.87 5.17
N ASP A 102 7.16 0.22 5.06
CA ASP A 102 6.69 0.97 6.22
C ASP A 102 5.37 0.35 6.65
N ILE A 103 5.43 -0.48 7.69
CA ILE A 103 4.28 -1.21 8.19
C ILE A 103 3.83 -0.59 9.49
N THR A 104 2.60 -0.11 9.54
CA THR A 104 2.03 0.47 10.76
C THR A 104 0.90 -0.41 11.26
N GLY A 105 0.55 -0.25 12.54
CA GLY A 105 -0.46 -1.11 13.15
C GLY A 105 -1.85 -0.89 12.61
N THR A 106 -2.29 0.37 12.55
CA THR A 106 -3.67 0.69 12.19
C THR A 106 -3.71 1.68 11.05
N ARG A 107 -4.89 1.74 10.39
CA ARG A 107 -5.11 2.73 9.35
C ARG A 107 -4.94 4.13 9.92
N GLU A 108 -5.46 4.37 11.12
CA GLU A 108 -5.38 5.69 11.76
C GLU A 108 -3.93 6.11 12.00
N SER A 109 -3.10 5.20 12.48
CA SER A 109 -1.68 5.49 12.67
C SER A 109 -0.99 5.82 11.35
N CYS A 110 -1.33 5.09 10.31
CA CYS A 110 -0.75 5.29 8.99
C CYS A 110 -1.17 6.64 8.42
N MET A 111 -2.45 6.98 8.55
CA MET A 111 -2.96 8.28 8.10
C MET A 111 -2.29 9.41 8.84
N ALA A 112 -2.11 9.27 10.15
CA ALA A 112 -1.44 10.29 10.96
C ALA A 112 -0.01 10.52 10.48
N ASP A 113 0.71 9.46 10.12
CA ASP A 113 2.06 9.60 9.60
C ASP A 113 2.07 10.37 8.29
N TYR A 114 1.06 10.17 7.46
CA TYR A 114 1.01 10.81 6.16
C TYR A 114 0.67 12.30 6.22
N VAL A 115 -0.02 12.74 7.26
CA VAL A 115 -0.42 14.15 7.36
C VAL A 115 0.49 14.98 8.24
N LYS A 116 1.54 14.41 8.75
CA LYS A 116 2.51 15.17 9.57
C LYS A 116 3.18 16.28 8.79
#